data_ab92d494394c156ab9a4fb424491931b
#
_entry.id   ab92d494394c156ab9a4fb424491931b
#
_cell.length_a   1.000
_cell.length_b   1.000
_cell.length_c   1.000
_cell.angle_alpha   90.00
_cell.angle_beta   90.00
_cell.angle_gamma   90.00
#
_symmetry.space_group_name_H-M   'P 1'
#
loop_
_entity.id
_entity.type
_entity.pdbx_description
1 polymer ?
#
loop_
_entity_poly.entity_id
_entity_poly.type
_entity_poly.pdbx_seq_one_letter_code
_entity_poly.pdbx_strand_id
1 'polypeptide(L)'
;MKKMILAALLAVGGATTASADPLMKYTYADVSYQWAHVDASGLNDSNGVDTKLSYSPVEHFALEGGYNYANSGFTGYNTNINQSFFRYGVAGYYSYCNGIDLVARVGGSHVNIDSAGDASDNGVYTGLGIRHQLTDTIELDADALYDNVNSIYNVSGGTWTYTGTVLNSLTEDLALKLTAGIDADTDVFLTGGFRLAM
;
A
#
# COMPACT_ATOMS: atom_id res chain seq x y z
N MET A 1 16.70 -7.98 -11.88
CA MET A 1 15.83 -7.75 -10.71
C MET A 1 14.34 -7.92 -10.98
N LYS A 2 13.77 -7.45 -12.12
CA LYS A 2 12.32 -7.62 -12.44
C LYS A 2 11.77 -9.06 -12.35
N LYS A 3 12.60 -10.09 -12.57
CA LYS A 3 12.19 -11.50 -12.50
C LYS A 3 12.13 -12.08 -11.08
N MET A 4 12.78 -11.44 -10.09
CA MET A 4 12.79 -11.93 -8.70
C MET A 4 11.55 -11.49 -7.93
N ILE A 5 10.95 -10.36 -8.29
CA ILE A 5 9.75 -9.82 -7.64
C ILE A 5 8.53 -10.73 -7.89
N LEU A 6 8.40 -11.24 -9.13
CA LEU A 6 7.32 -12.17 -9.48
C LEU A 6 7.46 -13.53 -8.77
N ALA A 7 8.69 -13.97 -8.49
CA ALA A 7 8.95 -15.23 -7.81
C ALA A 7 8.64 -15.16 -6.29
N ALA A 8 8.83 -14.01 -5.64
CA ALA A 8 8.50 -13.81 -4.24
C ALA A 8 6.98 -13.83 -4.00
N LEU A 9 6.20 -13.25 -4.91
CA LEU A 9 4.74 -13.28 -4.87
C LEU A 9 4.16 -14.70 -5.03
N LEU A 10 4.83 -15.57 -5.80
CA LEU A 10 4.39 -16.96 -6.02
C LEU A 10 4.78 -17.91 -4.88
N ALA A 11 5.80 -17.61 -4.08
CA ALA A 11 6.27 -18.50 -3.02
C ALA A 11 5.37 -18.49 -1.76
N VAL A 12 4.52 -17.50 -1.58
CA VAL A 12 3.62 -17.38 -0.42
C VAL A 12 2.36 -18.25 -0.58
N GLY A 13 2.04 -18.69 -1.80
CA GLY A 13 0.85 -19.47 -2.13
C GLY A 13 0.81 -20.94 -1.66
N GLY A 14 1.77 -21.39 -0.87
CA GLY A 14 1.99 -22.83 -0.66
C GLY A 14 1.86 -23.36 0.77
N ALA A 15 0.95 -22.90 1.62
CA ALA A 15 0.53 -23.69 2.80
C ALA A 15 -0.53 -22.95 3.63
N THR A 16 -1.70 -23.49 3.73
CA THR A 16 -2.42 -23.85 4.96
C THR A 16 -3.90 -24.02 4.67
N THR A 17 -4.47 -25.14 5.07
CA THR A 17 -5.91 -25.41 5.09
C THR A 17 -6.49 -24.89 6.41
N ALA A 18 -6.57 -23.58 6.59
CA ALA A 18 -7.43 -23.01 7.62
C ALA A 18 -8.74 -22.59 6.91
N SER A 19 -9.86 -23.07 7.42
CA SER A 19 -11.18 -22.64 6.95
C SER A 19 -11.38 -21.20 7.42
N ALA A 20 -11.15 -20.25 6.55
CA ALA A 20 -11.47 -18.85 6.79
C ALA A 20 -12.89 -18.56 6.30
N ASP A 21 -13.58 -17.63 6.96
CA ASP A 21 -14.87 -17.13 6.50
C ASP A 21 -14.68 -16.52 5.09
N PRO A 22 -15.43 -16.94 4.07
CA PRO A 22 -15.20 -16.57 2.68
C PRO A 22 -15.55 -15.11 2.35
N LEU A 23 -15.89 -14.29 3.33
CA LEU A 23 -16.22 -12.88 3.11
C LEU A 23 -14.98 -11.99 3.31
N MET A 24 -14.61 -11.28 2.25
CA MET A 24 -13.58 -10.25 2.33
C MET A 24 -13.95 -9.20 3.36
N LYS A 25 -13.12 -9.05 4.40
CA LYS A 25 -13.36 -8.08 5.47
C LYS A 25 -12.83 -6.71 5.06
N TYR A 26 -13.65 -5.67 5.26
CA TYR A 26 -13.30 -4.27 5.02
C TYR A 26 -13.04 -3.48 6.32
N THR A 27 -13.18 -4.12 7.48
CA THR A 27 -12.74 -3.57 8.77
C THR A 27 -11.46 -4.28 9.16
N TYR A 28 -10.33 -3.55 9.09
CA TYR A 28 -9.00 -4.12 9.35
C TYR A 28 -7.96 -3.04 9.70
N ALA A 29 -6.88 -3.49 10.31
CA ALA A 29 -5.66 -2.73 10.51
C ALA A 29 -4.48 -3.47 9.87
N ASP A 30 -3.69 -2.75 9.07
CA ASP A 30 -2.44 -3.24 8.46
C ASP A 30 -1.25 -2.57 9.13
N VAL A 31 -0.17 -3.32 9.32
CA VAL A 31 1.15 -2.81 9.64
C VAL A 31 2.19 -3.56 8.81
N SER A 32 3.06 -2.82 8.13
CA SER A 32 4.07 -3.39 7.24
C SER A 32 5.39 -2.64 7.33
N TYR A 33 6.49 -3.35 7.17
CA TYR A 33 7.79 -2.76 6.87
C TYR A 33 7.88 -2.55 5.36
N GLN A 34 8.38 -1.39 4.95
CA GLN A 34 8.56 -1.00 3.56
C GLN A 34 10.05 -0.88 3.22
N TRP A 35 10.41 -1.35 2.04
CA TRP A 35 11.65 -1.06 1.35
C TRP A 35 11.31 -0.53 -0.05
N ALA A 36 12.01 0.54 -0.47
CA ALA A 36 11.82 1.12 -1.80
C ALA A 36 13.18 1.38 -2.46
N HIS A 37 13.29 1.00 -3.72
CA HIS A 37 14.38 1.39 -4.58
C HIS A 37 14.04 2.72 -5.25
N VAL A 38 14.86 3.72 -5.03
CA VAL A 38 14.68 5.09 -5.54
C VAL A 38 15.61 5.29 -6.74
N ASP A 39 15.03 5.54 -7.93
CA ASP A 39 15.81 5.76 -9.17
C ASP A 39 16.24 7.23 -9.36
N ALA A 40 16.34 7.99 -8.26
CA ALA A 40 16.83 9.35 -8.28
C ALA A 40 18.33 9.41 -8.02
N SER A 41 19.09 10.10 -8.89
CA SER A 41 20.54 10.24 -8.75
C SER A 41 20.90 10.95 -7.44
N GLY A 42 21.71 10.30 -6.61
CA GLY A 42 22.17 10.85 -5.33
C GLY A 42 21.34 10.45 -4.12
N LEU A 43 20.25 9.69 -4.29
CA LEU A 43 19.50 9.08 -3.18
C LEU A 43 19.87 7.60 -3.04
N ASN A 44 19.84 7.12 -1.81
CA ASN A 44 19.93 5.70 -1.49
C ASN A 44 18.53 5.11 -1.45
N ASP A 45 18.47 3.77 -1.47
CA ASP A 45 17.22 3.05 -1.20
C ASP A 45 16.58 3.54 0.11
N SER A 46 15.28 3.59 0.10
CA SER A 46 14.46 4.03 1.23
C SER A 46 13.93 2.83 2.01
N ASN A 47 13.73 3.01 3.30
CA ASN A 47 13.03 2.04 4.13
C ASN A 47 12.16 2.73 5.17
N GLY A 48 11.14 2.01 5.66
CA GLY A 48 10.16 2.63 6.53
C GLY A 48 9.06 1.71 7.02
N VAL A 49 7.98 2.32 7.47
CA VAL A 49 6.79 1.63 7.98
C VAL A 49 5.57 2.15 7.26
N ASP A 50 4.70 1.24 6.85
CA ASP A 50 3.41 1.52 6.26
C ASP A 50 2.30 0.96 7.16
N THR A 51 1.29 1.79 7.46
CA THR A 51 0.13 1.40 8.23
C THR A 51 -1.15 1.82 7.52
N LYS A 52 -2.17 0.98 7.60
CA LYS A 52 -3.50 1.29 7.06
C LYS A 52 -4.58 0.83 8.03
N LEU A 53 -5.59 1.67 8.20
CA LEU A 53 -6.82 1.37 8.91
C LEU A 53 -7.98 1.46 7.92
N SER A 54 -8.89 0.51 8.00
CA SER A 54 -10.14 0.52 7.25
C SER A 54 -11.28 0.13 8.18
N TYR A 55 -12.37 0.88 8.14
CA TYR A 55 -13.56 0.64 8.93
C TYR A 55 -14.79 0.72 8.03
N SER A 56 -15.55 -0.37 7.94
CA SER A 56 -16.77 -0.48 7.16
C SER A 56 -18.00 -0.42 8.08
N PRO A 57 -18.58 0.77 8.28
CA PRO A 57 -19.77 0.92 9.13
C PRO A 57 -21.05 0.38 8.50
N VAL A 58 -21.07 0.30 7.18
CA VAL A 58 -22.19 -0.21 6.37
C VAL A 58 -21.64 -0.96 5.16
N GLU A 59 -22.44 -1.84 4.61
CA GLU A 59 -22.11 -2.59 3.40
C GLU A 59 -21.77 -1.64 2.23
N HIS A 60 -20.83 -2.03 1.41
CA HIS A 60 -20.34 -1.30 0.23
C HIS A 60 -19.61 0.01 0.49
N PHE A 61 -19.32 0.34 1.75
CA PHE A 61 -18.65 1.58 2.10
C PHE A 61 -17.64 1.38 3.24
N ALA A 62 -16.45 1.96 3.11
CA ALA A 62 -15.43 1.96 4.15
C ALA A 62 -14.81 3.35 4.31
N LEU A 63 -14.46 3.69 5.54
CA LEU A 63 -13.58 4.80 5.89
C LEU A 63 -12.15 4.26 5.93
N GLU A 64 -11.22 4.93 5.27
CA GLU A 64 -9.83 4.52 5.22
C GLU A 64 -8.90 5.61 5.75
N GLY A 65 -7.88 5.20 6.47
CA GLY A 65 -6.76 6.05 6.88
C GLY A 65 -5.46 5.28 6.72
N GLY A 66 -4.39 5.95 6.30
CA GLY A 66 -3.08 5.35 6.12
C GLY A 66 -1.98 6.31 6.52
N TYR A 67 -0.90 5.79 7.07
CA TYR A 67 0.31 6.52 7.39
C TYR A 67 1.51 5.73 6.92
N ASN A 68 2.36 6.39 6.14
CA ASN A 68 3.63 5.85 5.69
C ASN A 68 4.75 6.76 6.20
N TYR A 69 5.78 6.17 6.77
CA TYR A 69 7.01 6.83 7.13
C TYR A 69 8.16 6.17 6.38
N ALA A 70 8.98 6.95 5.70
CA ALA A 70 10.12 6.49 4.95
C ALA A 70 11.36 7.32 5.24
N ASN A 71 12.51 6.67 5.33
CA ASN A 71 13.81 7.28 5.51
C ASN A 71 14.73 6.91 4.33
N SER A 72 15.36 7.90 3.72
CA SER A 72 16.36 7.73 2.66
C SER A 72 17.57 8.56 2.96
N GLY A 73 18.77 8.06 2.64
CA GLY A 73 20.04 8.78 2.77
C GLY A 73 20.50 9.37 1.46
N PHE A 74 21.34 10.42 1.52
CA PHE A 74 22.06 10.92 0.35
C PHE A 74 23.36 10.15 0.14
N THR A 75 23.63 9.75 -1.11
CA THR A 75 24.89 9.11 -1.48
C THR A 75 26.05 10.09 -1.30
N GLY A 76 27.00 9.73 -0.42
CA GLY A 76 28.19 10.54 -0.15
C GLY A 76 28.00 11.67 0.87
N TYR A 77 26.82 11.82 1.46
CA TYR A 77 26.54 12.77 2.54
C TYR A 77 25.96 12.05 3.76
N ASN A 78 26.28 12.54 4.94
CA ASN A 78 25.75 12.00 6.20
C ASN A 78 24.43 12.69 6.58
N THR A 79 23.55 12.84 5.59
CA THR A 79 22.27 13.53 5.74
C THR A 79 21.15 12.59 5.29
N ASN A 80 20.12 12.46 6.11
CA ASN A 80 18.94 11.67 5.82
C ASN A 80 17.76 12.59 5.44
N ILE A 81 16.90 12.08 4.60
CA ILE A 81 15.58 12.65 4.33
C ILE A 81 14.56 11.73 4.99
N ASN A 82 13.72 12.31 5.83
CA ASN A 82 12.57 11.62 6.37
C ASN A 82 11.32 12.14 5.67
N GLN A 83 10.50 11.23 5.19
CA GLN A 83 9.21 11.57 4.62
C GLN A 83 8.12 10.87 5.42
N SER A 84 7.11 11.63 5.82
CA SER A 84 5.87 11.07 6.33
C SER A 84 4.72 11.43 5.39
N PHE A 85 3.90 10.42 5.11
CA PHE A 85 2.80 10.52 4.18
C PHE A 85 1.53 10.02 4.86
N PHE A 86 0.50 10.85 4.90
CA PHE A 86 -0.78 10.53 5.50
C PHE A 86 -1.88 10.61 4.45
N ARG A 87 -2.73 9.58 4.37
CA ARG A 87 -3.95 9.53 3.55
C ARG A 87 -5.16 9.29 4.43
N TYR A 88 -6.29 9.89 4.07
CA TYR A 88 -7.58 9.65 4.69
C TYR A 88 -8.69 9.81 3.67
N GLY A 89 -9.71 8.97 3.72
CA GLY A 89 -10.75 9.04 2.73
C GLY A 89 -11.81 7.97 2.88
N VAL A 90 -12.46 7.71 1.77
CA VAL A 90 -13.53 6.74 1.68
C VAL A 90 -13.26 5.77 0.53
N ALA A 91 -13.71 4.54 0.71
CA ALA A 91 -13.76 3.53 -0.32
C ALA A 91 -15.21 3.05 -0.49
N GLY A 92 -15.66 3.03 -1.75
CA GLY A 92 -16.85 2.30 -2.14
C GLY A 92 -16.45 0.98 -2.77
N TYR A 93 -17.14 -0.11 -2.45
CA TYR A 93 -16.87 -1.40 -3.06
C TYR A 93 -18.14 -2.08 -3.55
N TYR A 94 -18.00 -2.79 -4.65
CA TYR A 94 -19.08 -3.53 -5.27
C TYR A 94 -18.64 -4.98 -5.47
N SER A 95 -19.35 -5.89 -4.79
CA SER A 95 -19.08 -7.31 -4.90
C SER A 95 -19.70 -7.85 -6.19
N TYR A 96 -18.83 -8.31 -7.07
CA TYR A 96 -19.21 -9.02 -8.29
C TYR A 96 -19.28 -10.52 -8.01
N CYS A 97 -19.48 -11.35 -8.99
CA CYS A 97 -19.54 -12.81 -8.78
C CYS A 97 -18.16 -13.40 -8.41
N ASN A 98 -18.15 -14.58 -7.79
CA ASN A 98 -16.97 -15.42 -7.54
C ASN A 98 -15.89 -14.79 -6.63
N GLY A 99 -16.29 -14.03 -5.61
CA GLY A 99 -15.33 -13.46 -4.64
C GLY A 99 -14.46 -12.35 -5.21
N ILE A 100 -14.96 -11.59 -6.19
CA ILE A 100 -14.30 -10.42 -6.77
C ILE A 100 -15.03 -9.17 -6.31
N ASP A 101 -14.29 -8.23 -5.73
CA ASP A 101 -14.77 -6.89 -5.42
C ASP A 101 -14.07 -5.85 -6.28
N LEU A 102 -14.86 -4.92 -6.81
CA LEU A 102 -14.35 -3.69 -7.43
C LEU A 102 -14.36 -2.60 -6.36
N VAL A 103 -13.27 -1.87 -6.24
CA VAL A 103 -13.09 -0.85 -5.20
C VAL A 103 -12.77 0.49 -5.85
N ALA A 104 -13.48 1.54 -5.44
CA ALA A 104 -13.17 2.93 -5.82
C ALA A 104 -12.84 3.73 -4.57
N ARG A 105 -11.80 4.55 -4.62
CA ARG A 105 -11.31 5.34 -3.48
C ARG A 105 -11.19 6.81 -3.83
N VAL A 106 -11.47 7.67 -2.84
CA VAL A 106 -11.23 9.12 -2.93
C VAL A 106 -10.97 9.68 -1.53
N GLY A 107 -10.04 10.64 -1.45
CA GLY A 107 -9.72 11.25 -0.15
C GLY A 107 -8.68 12.36 -0.26
N GLY A 108 -8.22 12.79 0.90
CA GLY A 108 -7.13 13.75 1.06
C GLY A 108 -5.82 13.05 1.38
N SER A 109 -4.73 13.69 1.00
CA SER A 109 -3.37 13.30 1.32
C SER A 109 -2.58 14.47 1.89
N HIS A 110 -1.61 14.17 2.73
CA HIS A 110 -0.67 15.12 3.31
C HIS A 110 0.70 14.50 3.35
N VAL A 111 1.69 15.22 2.82
CA VAL A 111 3.10 14.84 2.91
C VAL A 111 3.85 15.85 3.76
N ASN A 112 4.77 15.36 4.56
CA ASN A 112 5.74 16.17 5.29
C ASN A 112 7.14 15.59 5.06
N ILE A 113 8.07 16.46 4.68
CA ILE A 113 9.44 16.14 4.33
C ILE A 113 10.34 16.90 5.29
N ASP A 114 11.09 16.14 6.09
CA ASP A 114 12.11 16.64 7.00
C ASP A 114 13.49 16.42 6.36
N SER A 115 14.08 17.51 5.92
CA SER A 115 15.40 17.55 5.29
C SER A 115 16.08 18.89 5.65
N ALA A 116 17.17 19.27 5.00
CA ALA A 116 17.82 20.57 5.19
C ALA A 116 16.91 21.78 4.93
N GLY A 117 15.70 21.58 4.43
CA GLY A 117 14.63 22.56 4.30
C GLY A 117 13.30 21.84 4.38
N ASP A 118 12.59 22.00 5.51
CA ASP A 118 11.28 21.39 5.74
C ASP A 118 10.29 21.79 4.66
N ALA A 119 9.59 20.81 4.10
CA ALA A 119 8.54 21.04 3.12
C ALA A 119 7.31 20.20 3.46
N SER A 120 6.12 20.74 3.21
CA SER A 120 4.87 20.00 3.35
C SER A 120 3.91 20.36 2.23
N ASP A 121 3.09 19.42 1.83
CA ASP A 121 2.06 19.62 0.82
C ASP A 121 0.79 18.85 1.17
N ASN A 122 -0.34 19.36 0.67
CA ASN A 122 -1.64 18.73 0.80
C ASN A 122 -2.19 18.43 -0.59
N GLY A 123 -2.79 17.27 -0.74
CA GLY A 123 -3.35 16.84 -1.99
C GLY A 123 -4.66 16.10 -1.83
N VAL A 124 -5.13 15.62 -2.95
CA VAL A 124 -6.24 14.66 -3.04
C VAL A 124 -5.79 13.43 -3.77
N TYR A 125 -6.31 12.28 -3.37
CA TYR A 125 -6.08 11.05 -4.10
C TYR A 125 -7.39 10.45 -4.59
N THR A 126 -7.29 9.70 -5.67
CA THR A 126 -8.36 8.87 -6.19
C THR A 126 -7.78 7.55 -6.69
N GLY A 127 -8.59 6.51 -6.71
CA GLY A 127 -8.09 5.22 -7.17
C GLY A 127 -9.16 4.20 -7.45
N LEU A 128 -8.74 3.20 -8.19
CA LEU A 128 -9.53 2.01 -8.51
C LEU A 128 -8.74 0.77 -8.12
N GLY A 129 -9.43 -0.25 -7.66
CA GLY A 129 -8.82 -1.51 -7.29
C GLY A 129 -9.74 -2.69 -7.54
N ILE A 130 -9.14 -3.85 -7.51
CA ILE A 130 -9.83 -5.14 -7.56
C ILE A 130 -9.28 -5.97 -6.40
N ARG A 131 -10.18 -6.56 -5.61
CA ARG A 131 -9.86 -7.56 -4.61
C ARG A 131 -10.46 -8.89 -5.06
N HIS A 132 -9.71 -9.95 -4.96
CA HIS A 132 -10.15 -11.28 -5.36
C HIS A 132 -9.79 -12.32 -4.30
N GLN A 133 -10.80 -12.95 -3.71
CA GLN A 133 -10.64 -14.12 -2.87
C GLN A 133 -10.34 -15.34 -3.76
N LEU A 134 -9.06 -15.67 -3.90
CA LEU A 134 -8.62 -16.76 -4.78
C LEU A 134 -8.90 -18.14 -4.15
N THR A 135 -8.71 -18.25 -2.84
CA THR A 135 -9.02 -19.44 -2.03
C THR A 135 -9.56 -18.99 -0.67
N ASP A 136 -9.97 -19.92 0.19
CA ASP A 136 -10.42 -19.62 1.55
C ASP A 136 -9.35 -18.90 2.40
N THR A 137 -8.09 -18.95 2.01
CA THR A 137 -6.97 -18.35 2.75
C THR A 137 -6.19 -17.30 1.97
N ILE A 138 -6.35 -17.23 0.65
CA ILE A 138 -5.56 -16.33 -0.21
C ILE A 138 -6.46 -15.28 -0.84
N GLU A 139 -6.14 -14.02 -0.61
CA GLU A 139 -6.73 -12.85 -1.26
C GLU A 139 -5.65 -12.13 -2.09
N LEU A 140 -6.03 -11.68 -3.28
CA LEU A 140 -5.22 -10.86 -4.16
C LEU A 140 -5.87 -9.49 -4.31
N ASP A 141 -5.08 -8.43 -4.12
CA ASP A 141 -5.50 -7.06 -4.38
C ASP A 141 -4.63 -6.47 -5.47
N ALA A 142 -5.23 -5.69 -6.37
CA ALA A 142 -4.53 -4.86 -7.33
C ALA A 142 -5.16 -3.47 -7.32
N ASP A 143 -4.33 -2.44 -7.14
CA ASP A 143 -4.77 -1.05 -7.05
C ASP A 143 -4.00 -0.15 -8.02
N ALA A 144 -4.71 0.83 -8.57
CA ALA A 144 -4.14 1.98 -9.26
C ALA A 144 -4.63 3.26 -8.54
N LEU A 145 -3.70 3.99 -7.93
CA LEU A 145 -3.97 5.21 -7.17
C LEU A 145 -3.31 6.39 -7.86
N TYR A 146 -4.04 7.47 -8.05
CA TYR A 146 -3.52 8.77 -8.44
C TYR A 146 -3.52 9.70 -7.23
N ASP A 147 -2.41 10.34 -6.96
CA ASP A 147 -2.24 11.29 -5.88
C ASP A 147 -1.62 12.58 -6.43
N ASN A 148 -2.21 13.73 -6.14
CA ASN A 148 -1.72 15.01 -6.66
C ASN A 148 -0.84 15.79 -5.67
N VAL A 149 -0.41 15.16 -4.59
CA VAL A 149 0.54 15.77 -3.65
C VAL A 149 1.94 15.79 -4.27
N ASN A 150 2.66 16.89 -4.08
CA ASN A 150 4.06 16.98 -4.46
C ASN A 150 4.90 16.27 -3.40
N SER A 151 5.58 15.21 -3.77
CA SER A 151 6.56 14.53 -2.92
C SER A 151 7.99 14.95 -3.27
N ILE A 152 8.98 14.56 -2.49
CA ILE A 152 10.42 14.77 -2.80
C ILE A 152 10.76 14.18 -4.18
N TYR A 153 10.08 13.11 -4.54
CA TYR A 153 10.33 12.33 -5.74
C TYR A 153 9.56 12.86 -6.94
N ASN A 154 8.53 13.70 -6.73
CA ASN A 154 7.69 14.23 -7.79
C ASN A 154 7.39 15.72 -7.56
N VAL A 155 8.19 16.58 -8.20
CA VAL A 155 8.14 18.04 -8.05
C VAL A 155 7.12 18.71 -8.98
N SER A 156 6.46 17.98 -9.87
CA SER A 156 5.72 18.57 -10.99
C SER A 156 4.27 18.13 -11.17
N GLY A 157 3.63 17.63 -10.14
CA GLY A 157 2.21 17.27 -10.21
C GLY A 157 1.97 15.77 -10.03
N GLY A 158 0.75 15.38 -9.88
CA GLY A 158 0.30 14.10 -9.39
C GLY A 158 0.93 12.85 -10.00
N THR A 159 1.07 11.83 -9.17
CA THR A 159 1.70 10.56 -9.53
C THR A 159 0.72 9.40 -9.49
N TRP A 160 0.88 8.46 -10.41
CA TRP A 160 0.19 7.17 -10.37
C TRP A 160 1.05 6.15 -9.65
N THR A 161 0.41 5.43 -8.74
CA THR A 161 1.01 4.28 -8.04
C THR A 161 0.20 3.04 -8.36
N TYR A 162 0.86 1.99 -8.80
CA TYR A 162 0.27 0.69 -9.08
C TYR A 162 0.77 -0.31 -8.06
N THR A 163 -0.13 -1.04 -7.41
CA THR A 163 0.24 -2.04 -6.41
C THR A 163 -0.42 -3.38 -6.67
N GLY A 164 0.29 -4.44 -6.30
CA GLY A 164 -0.25 -5.78 -6.19
C GLY A 164 0.02 -6.32 -4.79
N THR A 165 -1.01 -6.79 -4.11
CA THR A 165 -0.93 -7.33 -2.76
C THR A 165 -1.40 -8.78 -2.74
N VAL A 166 -0.69 -9.61 -2.00
CA VAL A 166 -1.11 -10.96 -1.62
C VAL A 166 -1.33 -10.98 -0.11
N LEU A 167 -2.48 -11.44 0.29
CA LEU A 167 -2.81 -11.73 1.69
C LEU A 167 -2.95 -13.25 1.84
N ASN A 168 -2.33 -13.79 2.88
CA ASN A 168 -2.49 -15.19 3.26
C ASN A 168 -2.97 -15.26 4.70
N SER A 169 -4.22 -15.66 4.91
CA SER A 169 -4.84 -15.79 6.22
C SER A 169 -4.17 -16.88 7.02
N LEU A 170 -3.65 -16.52 8.18
CA LEU A 170 -3.05 -17.43 9.16
C LEU A 170 -4.09 -17.91 10.17
N THR A 171 -5.06 -17.03 10.49
CA THR A 171 -6.25 -17.29 11.30
C THR A 171 -7.44 -16.54 10.70
N GLU A 172 -8.61 -16.62 11.30
CA GLU A 172 -9.81 -15.87 10.90
C GLU A 172 -9.61 -14.35 10.91
N ASP A 173 -8.73 -13.84 11.79
CA ASP A 173 -8.51 -12.41 11.98
C ASP A 173 -7.10 -11.96 11.61
N LEU A 174 -6.14 -12.84 11.40
CA LEU A 174 -4.75 -12.48 11.13
C LEU A 174 -4.31 -13.00 9.76
N ALA A 175 -3.78 -12.12 8.91
CA ALA A 175 -3.18 -12.48 7.64
C ALA A 175 -1.76 -11.94 7.51
N LEU A 176 -0.90 -12.69 6.84
CA LEU A 176 0.37 -12.21 6.31
C LEU A 176 0.10 -11.39 5.05
N LYS A 177 0.72 -10.21 4.94
CA LYS A 177 0.57 -9.29 3.82
C LYS A 177 1.91 -9.10 3.12
N LEU A 178 1.91 -9.23 1.79
CA LEU A 178 3.02 -8.85 0.94
C LEU A 178 2.49 -7.95 -0.18
N THR A 179 3.12 -6.78 -0.36
CA THR A 179 2.76 -5.85 -1.44
C THR A 179 4.00 -5.51 -2.25
N ALA A 180 3.84 -5.46 -3.55
CA ALA A 180 4.80 -4.87 -4.48
C ALA A 180 4.13 -3.73 -5.22
N GLY A 181 4.85 -2.64 -5.44
CA GLY A 181 4.32 -1.50 -6.17
C GLY A 181 5.38 -0.78 -6.99
N ILE A 182 4.88 0.01 -7.92
CA ILE A 182 5.67 0.90 -8.77
C ILE A 182 4.91 2.20 -8.92
N ASP A 183 5.59 3.31 -8.85
CA ASP A 183 5.03 4.60 -9.21
C ASP A 183 5.36 5.01 -10.66
N ALA A 184 4.81 6.13 -11.10
CA ALA A 184 5.02 6.62 -12.47
C ALA A 184 6.47 7.05 -12.74
N ASP A 185 7.24 7.35 -11.70
CA ASP A 185 8.65 7.73 -11.78
C ASP A 185 9.59 6.51 -11.78
N THR A 186 9.01 5.30 -11.83
CA THR A 186 9.70 4.00 -11.86
C THR A 186 10.31 3.56 -10.53
N ASP A 187 10.02 4.24 -9.43
CA ASP A 187 10.40 3.79 -8.10
C ASP A 187 9.63 2.52 -7.75
N VAL A 188 10.37 1.50 -7.33
CA VAL A 188 9.81 0.20 -6.98
C VAL A 188 9.85 0.03 -5.47
N PHE A 189 8.76 -0.39 -4.87
CA PHE A 189 8.72 -0.68 -3.45
C PHE A 189 8.14 -2.06 -3.15
N LEU A 190 8.57 -2.59 -2.02
CA LEU A 190 8.10 -3.84 -1.44
C LEU A 190 7.70 -3.59 0.00
N THR A 191 6.55 -4.13 0.41
CA THR A 191 6.16 -4.15 1.82
C THR A 191 5.84 -5.54 2.29
N GLY A 192 6.21 -5.85 3.52
CA GLY A 192 5.88 -7.11 4.19
C GLY A 192 5.38 -6.84 5.59
N GLY A 193 4.28 -7.46 5.98
CA GLY A 193 3.65 -7.21 7.27
C GLY A 193 2.44 -8.07 7.53
N PHE A 194 1.54 -7.55 8.36
CA PHE A 194 0.36 -8.25 8.81
C PHE A 194 -0.88 -7.39 8.66
N ARG A 195 -2.01 -8.07 8.41
CA ARG A 195 -3.37 -7.53 8.49
C ARG A 195 -4.08 -8.18 9.67
N LEU A 196 -4.66 -7.37 10.53
CA LEU A 196 -5.61 -7.78 11.57
C LEU A 196 -7.01 -7.39 11.10
N ALA A 197 -7.86 -8.36 10.82
CA ALA A 197 -9.28 -8.15 10.53
C ALA A 197 -10.07 -8.05 11.84
N MET A 198 -11.13 -7.25 11.85
CA MET A 198 -11.95 -6.96 13.02
C MET A 198 -13.44 -7.12 12.73
#